data_fb5278f08c2367aa736f7ea4cd33b122
#
_entry.id   fb5278f08c2367aa736f7ea4cd33b122
#
_cell.length_a   1.000
_cell.length_b   1.000
_cell.length_c   1.000
_cell.angle_alpha   90.00
_cell.angle_beta   90.00
_cell.angle_gamma   90.00
#
_symmetry.space_group_name_H-M   'P 1'
#
loop_
_entity.id
_entity.type
_entity.pdbx_description
1 polymer ?
#
loop_
_entity_poly.entity_id
_entity_poly.type
_entity_poly.pdbx_seq_one_letter_code
_entity_poly.pdbx_strand_id
1 'polypeptide(L)'
;MNHVRVKTFFETLDEEVTLDDLKSIYAEQVHFKNPFYELDDIAALYRFFRQLYQDIDDPTLLITESVSEGEIIYLNWIFRFSFHENQERFSIDGVSRMCFDERGKIFEHTDYWDVGENIYETFPLLGTLIRWVKKRIRG
;
A
#
# COMPACT_ATOMS: atom_id res chain seq x y z
N MET A 1 -13.14 15.66 -4.99
CA MET A 1 -11.90 16.38 -5.07
C MET A 1 -10.73 15.56 -4.55
N ASN A 2 -10.64 15.32 -3.26
CA ASN A 2 -9.58 14.44 -2.74
C ASN A 2 -9.71 13.02 -3.29
N HIS A 3 -10.93 12.53 -3.52
CA HIS A 3 -11.16 11.20 -4.09
C HIS A 3 -10.47 11.01 -5.44
N VAL A 4 -10.64 11.96 -6.35
CA VAL A 4 -10.08 11.86 -7.71
C VAL A 4 -8.56 11.89 -7.65
N ARG A 5 -8.00 12.82 -6.87
CA ARG A 5 -6.55 12.98 -6.74
C ARG A 5 -5.90 11.72 -6.16
N VAL A 6 -6.48 11.20 -5.08
CA VAL A 6 -5.97 10.00 -4.42
C VAL A 6 -6.09 8.79 -5.34
N LYS A 7 -7.25 8.61 -5.95
CA LYS A 7 -7.47 7.51 -6.88
C LYS A 7 -6.46 7.53 -8.02
N THR A 8 -6.29 8.69 -8.66
CA THR A 8 -5.35 8.84 -9.76
C THR A 8 -3.93 8.51 -9.31
N PHE A 9 -3.52 9.03 -8.16
CA PHE A 9 -2.18 8.78 -7.65
C PHE A 9 -1.92 7.27 -7.50
N PHE A 10 -2.80 6.56 -6.80
CA PHE A 10 -2.58 5.14 -6.52
C PHE A 10 -2.75 4.25 -7.72
N GLU A 11 -3.66 4.57 -8.63
CA GLU A 11 -3.84 3.77 -9.85
C GLU A 11 -2.73 3.96 -10.88
N THR A 12 -1.94 5.03 -10.76
CA THR A 12 -0.81 5.28 -11.66
C THR A 12 0.55 5.03 -11.00
N LEU A 13 0.57 4.62 -9.75
CA LEU A 13 1.80 4.37 -9.01
C LEU A 13 2.53 3.14 -9.57
N ASP A 14 3.84 3.27 -9.77
CA ASP A 14 4.66 2.21 -10.33
C ASP A 14 6.09 2.24 -9.78
N GLU A 15 6.97 1.46 -10.39
CA GLU A 15 8.38 1.35 -9.98
C GLU A 15 9.19 2.64 -10.14
N GLU A 16 8.68 3.60 -10.91
CA GLU A 16 9.35 4.87 -11.14
C GLU A 16 8.96 5.95 -10.13
N VAL A 17 8.21 5.60 -9.10
CA VAL A 17 7.78 6.53 -8.06
C VAL A 17 8.98 7.24 -7.45
N THR A 18 8.87 8.56 -7.30
CA THR A 18 9.92 9.39 -6.69
C THR A 18 9.46 9.92 -5.33
N LEU A 19 10.42 10.39 -4.55
CA LEU A 19 10.10 11.03 -3.27
C LEU A 19 9.22 12.27 -3.49
N ASP A 20 9.48 13.03 -4.56
CA ASP A 20 8.66 14.20 -4.89
C ASP A 20 7.22 13.81 -5.24
N ASP A 21 7.03 12.66 -5.89
CA ASP A 21 5.68 12.14 -6.15
C ASP A 21 4.94 11.91 -4.83
N LEU A 22 5.60 11.31 -3.86
CA LEU A 22 4.98 11.08 -2.55
C LEU A 22 4.71 12.38 -1.81
N LYS A 23 5.62 13.35 -1.89
CA LYS A 23 5.44 14.66 -1.26
C LYS A 23 4.26 15.44 -1.83
N SER A 24 3.84 15.10 -3.04
CA SER A 24 2.67 15.74 -3.65
C SER A 24 1.36 15.36 -2.97
N ILE A 25 1.33 14.23 -2.27
CA ILE A 25 0.11 13.71 -1.67
C ILE A 25 0.22 13.42 -0.18
N TYR A 26 1.41 13.09 0.33
CA TYR A 26 1.64 12.76 1.73
C TYR A 26 2.34 13.89 2.49
N ALA A 27 2.00 14.02 3.78
CA ALA A 27 2.76 14.87 4.70
C ALA A 27 4.11 14.23 5.00
N GLU A 28 5.11 15.05 5.33
CA GLU A 28 6.45 14.54 5.64
C GLU A 28 6.47 13.59 6.84
N GLN A 29 5.60 13.82 7.81
CA GLN A 29 5.50 13.00 9.00
C GLN A 29 4.29 12.07 8.96
N VAL A 30 4.04 11.51 7.79
CA VAL A 30 2.94 10.57 7.61
C VAL A 30 3.16 9.32 8.45
N HIS A 31 2.09 8.86 9.09
CA HIS A 31 2.05 7.57 9.77
C HIS A 31 1.37 6.57 8.83
N PHE A 32 2.11 5.53 8.45
CA PHE A 32 1.62 4.47 7.56
C PHE A 32 1.62 3.14 8.29
N LYS A 33 0.55 2.38 8.13
CA LYS A 33 0.45 1.06 8.74
C LYS A 33 -0.24 0.09 7.79
N ASN A 34 0.30 -1.12 7.70
CA ASN A 34 -0.36 -2.25 7.05
C ASN A 34 -0.19 -3.48 7.95
N PRO A 35 -0.68 -4.67 7.55
CA PRO A 35 -0.56 -5.86 8.40
C PRO A 35 0.85 -6.23 8.82
N PHE A 36 1.89 -5.76 8.10
CA PHE A 36 3.28 -6.13 8.36
C PHE A 36 4.17 -5.00 8.84
N TYR A 37 3.84 -3.74 8.49
CA TYR A 37 4.71 -2.59 8.71
C TYR A 37 4.00 -1.47 9.46
N GLU A 38 4.80 -0.70 10.16
CA GLU A 38 4.36 0.58 10.70
C GLU A 38 5.50 1.57 10.49
N LEU A 39 5.25 2.65 9.76
CA LEU A 39 6.25 3.62 9.33
C LEU A 39 5.80 5.02 9.75
N ASP A 40 6.75 5.87 10.13
CA ASP A 40 6.45 7.17 10.74
C ASP A 40 6.94 8.39 9.96
N ASP A 41 7.50 8.21 8.77
CA ASP A 41 7.90 9.34 7.94
C ASP A 41 7.86 9.01 6.46
N ILE A 42 7.88 10.05 5.65
CA ILE A 42 7.73 9.90 4.19
C ILE A 42 8.95 9.21 3.56
N ALA A 43 10.13 9.36 4.14
CA ALA A 43 11.32 8.69 3.60
C ALA A 43 11.22 7.18 3.76
N ALA A 44 10.72 6.72 4.92
CA ALA A 44 10.49 5.29 5.15
C ALA A 44 9.40 4.77 4.22
N LEU A 45 8.33 5.55 4.02
CA LEU A 45 7.25 5.18 3.10
C LEU A 45 7.75 5.09 1.66
N TYR A 46 8.60 6.01 1.24
CA TYR A 46 9.22 5.97 -0.07
C TYR A 46 10.02 4.69 -0.27
N ARG A 47 10.86 4.32 0.70
CA ARG A 47 11.64 3.07 0.63
C ARG A 47 10.73 1.85 0.56
N PHE A 48 9.63 1.87 1.28
CA PHE A 48 8.64 0.78 1.24
C PHE A 48 8.05 0.62 -0.17
N PHE A 49 7.57 1.71 -0.77
CA PHE A 49 7.00 1.63 -2.11
C PHE A 49 8.03 1.23 -3.16
N ARG A 50 9.24 1.78 -3.07
CA ARG A 50 10.32 1.42 -3.99
C ARG A 50 10.62 -0.08 -3.93
N GLN A 51 10.76 -0.61 -2.73
CA GLN A 51 11.05 -2.03 -2.54
C GLN A 51 9.91 -2.90 -3.06
N LEU A 52 8.67 -2.52 -2.74
CA LEU A 52 7.49 -3.27 -3.18
C LEU A 52 7.47 -3.38 -4.71
N TYR A 53 7.59 -2.26 -5.40
CA TYR A 53 7.48 -2.27 -6.87
C TYR A 53 8.72 -2.86 -7.57
N GLN A 54 9.85 -2.98 -6.88
CA GLN A 54 11.01 -3.69 -7.39
C GLN A 54 10.85 -5.20 -7.29
N ASP A 55 10.09 -5.68 -6.31
CA ASP A 55 9.96 -7.11 -6.02
C ASP A 55 8.85 -7.80 -6.81
N ILE A 56 8.01 -7.06 -7.48
CA ILE A 56 6.84 -7.61 -8.19
C ILE A 56 6.82 -7.21 -9.66
N ASP A 57 6.07 -7.99 -10.44
CA ASP A 57 5.85 -7.76 -11.86
C ASP A 57 4.40 -7.40 -12.14
N ASP A 58 4.19 -6.52 -13.12
CA ASP A 58 2.88 -6.15 -13.64
C ASP A 58 1.86 -5.78 -12.54
N PRO A 59 2.23 -4.89 -11.62
CA PRO A 59 1.29 -4.48 -10.58
C PRO A 59 0.15 -3.66 -11.17
N THR A 60 -1.08 -3.99 -10.77
CA THR A 60 -2.25 -3.19 -11.10
C THR A 60 -3.05 -2.96 -9.83
N LEU A 61 -3.43 -1.73 -9.60
CA LEU A 61 -4.28 -1.35 -8.49
C LEU A 61 -5.58 -0.77 -9.05
N LEU A 62 -6.70 -1.39 -8.70
CA LEU A 62 -8.01 -0.89 -9.08
C LEU A 62 -8.75 -0.45 -7.84
N ILE A 63 -9.16 0.81 -7.78
CA ILE A 63 -9.97 1.33 -6.68
C ILE A 63 -11.43 1.16 -7.09
N THR A 64 -12.15 0.30 -6.36
CA THR A 64 -13.51 -0.10 -6.69
C THR A 64 -14.55 0.78 -6.02
N GLU A 65 -14.26 1.32 -4.84
CA GLU A 65 -15.18 2.17 -4.09
C GLU A 65 -14.40 3.20 -3.30
N SER A 66 -15.00 4.38 -3.13
CA SER A 66 -14.45 5.38 -2.22
C SER A 66 -15.59 6.06 -1.48
N VAL A 67 -15.40 6.24 -0.17
CA VAL A 67 -16.36 6.88 0.72
C VAL A 67 -15.58 7.85 1.60
N SER A 68 -16.12 9.03 1.84
CA SER A 68 -15.47 9.99 2.72
C SER A 68 -16.42 10.56 3.74
N GLU A 69 -15.86 10.93 4.88
CA GLU A 69 -16.55 11.68 5.90
C GLU A 69 -15.55 12.68 6.49
N GLY A 70 -15.84 13.99 6.33
CA GLY A 70 -14.89 15.02 6.74
C GLY A 70 -13.56 14.87 6.00
N GLU A 71 -12.48 14.84 6.76
CA GLU A 71 -11.12 14.72 6.20
C GLU A 71 -10.64 13.27 6.14
N ILE A 72 -11.55 12.31 6.24
CA ILE A 72 -11.22 10.88 6.19
C ILE A 72 -11.79 10.28 4.92
N ILE A 73 -10.97 9.51 4.20
CA ILE A 73 -11.38 8.77 3.01
C ILE A 73 -11.12 7.29 3.23
N TYR A 74 -12.08 6.46 2.84
CA TYR A 74 -11.93 5.01 2.77
C TYR A 74 -11.96 4.62 1.31
N LEU A 75 -10.96 3.83 0.89
CA LEU A 75 -10.86 3.31 -0.46
C LEU A 75 -10.87 1.80 -0.42
N ASN A 76 -11.79 1.18 -1.17
CA ASN A 76 -11.75 -0.25 -1.38
C ASN A 76 -10.97 -0.51 -2.67
N TRP A 77 -9.98 -1.44 -2.63
CA TRP A 77 -9.12 -1.67 -3.76
C TRP A 77 -8.82 -3.15 -3.98
N ILE A 78 -8.42 -3.47 -5.20
CA ILE A 78 -7.90 -4.78 -5.57
C ILE A 78 -6.51 -4.57 -6.14
N PHE A 79 -5.52 -5.23 -5.56
CA PHE A 79 -4.12 -5.15 -6.00
C PHE A 79 -3.71 -6.50 -6.59
N ARG A 80 -3.32 -6.50 -7.87
CA ARG A 80 -2.90 -7.70 -8.57
C ARG A 80 -1.47 -7.56 -9.03
N PHE A 81 -0.71 -8.64 -8.91
CA PHE A 81 0.71 -8.64 -9.24
C PHE A 81 1.20 -10.07 -9.43
N SER A 82 2.46 -10.20 -9.91
CA SER A 82 3.18 -11.47 -9.98
C SER A 82 4.54 -11.28 -9.33
N PHE A 83 5.17 -12.34 -8.87
CA PHE A 83 6.57 -12.29 -8.45
C PHE A 83 7.48 -12.59 -9.65
N HIS A 84 8.72 -12.08 -9.63
CA HIS A 84 9.70 -12.31 -10.70
C HIS A 84 9.93 -13.78 -10.98
N GLU A 85 9.96 -14.59 -9.92
CA GLU A 85 10.26 -16.02 -10.00
C GLU A 85 9.06 -16.87 -10.40
N ASN A 86 7.88 -16.32 -10.31
CA ASN A 86 6.63 -17.04 -10.51
C ASN A 86 5.65 -16.18 -11.31
N GLN A 87 5.30 -16.65 -12.51
CA GLN A 87 4.41 -15.92 -13.41
C GLN A 87 2.94 -15.97 -13.00
N GLU A 88 2.62 -16.68 -11.92
CA GLU A 88 1.24 -16.74 -11.41
C GLU A 88 0.81 -15.39 -10.86
N ARG A 89 -0.43 -14.99 -11.18
CA ARG A 89 -1.00 -13.72 -10.71
C ARG A 89 -1.61 -13.90 -9.32
N PHE A 90 -1.30 -12.96 -8.46
CA PHE A 90 -1.88 -12.88 -7.11
C PHE A 90 -2.80 -11.68 -7.01
N SER A 91 -3.81 -11.76 -6.16
CA SER A 91 -4.79 -10.72 -5.97
C SER A 91 -5.02 -10.50 -4.47
N ILE A 92 -4.96 -9.25 -4.05
CA ILE A 92 -5.23 -8.86 -2.67
C ILE A 92 -6.35 -7.83 -2.68
N ASP A 93 -7.42 -8.10 -1.92
CA ASP A 93 -8.50 -7.14 -1.71
C ASP A 93 -8.28 -6.44 -0.38
N GLY A 94 -8.40 -5.13 -0.38
CA GLY A 94 -8.17 -4.38 0.84
C GLY A 94 -8.92 -3.08 0.90
N VAL A 95 -8.79 -2.41 2.05
CA VAL A 95 -9.36 -1.10 2.31
C VAL A 95 -8.28 -0.22 2.91
N SER A 96 -8.17 0.99 2.40
CA SER A 96 -7.27 2.00 2.97
C SER A 96 -8.09 3.07 3.67
N ARG A 97 -7.64 3.46 4.86
CA ARG A 97 -8.17 4.61 5.58
C ARG A 97 -7.11 5.69 5.54
N MET A 98 -7.48 6.86 5.04
CA MET A 98 -6.54 7.99 4.90
C MET A 98 -7.14 9.24 5.53
N CYS A 99 -6.33 9.93 6.35
CA CYS A 99 -6.72 11.21 6.96
C CYS A 99 -5.88 12.32 6.37
N PHE A 100 -6.53 13.44 6.03
CA PHE A 100 -5.89 14.59 5.42
C PHE A 100 -5.70 15.71 6.43
N ASP A 101 -4.55 16.40 6.34
CA ASP A 101 -4.27 17.57 7.16
C ASP A 101 -4.84 18.83 6.51
N GLU A 102 -4.59 19.99 7.15
CA GLU A 102 -5.08 21.28 6.70
C GLU A 102 -4.56 21.69 5.32
N ARG A 103 -3.42 21.12 4.91
CA ARG A 103 -2.80 21.38 3.61
C ARG A 103 -3.28 20.42 2.53
N GLY A 104 -4.19 19.51 2.88
CA GLY A 104 -4.67 18.50 1.96
C GLY A 104 -3.69 17.36 1.74
N LYS A 105 -2.75 17.15 2.67
CA LYS A 105 -1.80 16.05 2.62
C LYS A 105 -2.25 14.92 3.53
N ILE A 106 -1.98 13.68 3.12
CA ILE A 106 -2.27 12.51 3.94
C ILE A 106 -1.26 12.42 5.07
N PHE A 107 -1.71 12.49 6.31
CA PHE A 107 -0.84 12.33 7.48
C PHE A 107 -1.04 11.00 8.19
N GLU A 108 -2.14 10.28 7.91
CA GLU A 108 -2.36 8.91 8.37
C GLU A 108 -2.87 8.07 7.21
N HIS A 109 -2.30 6.90 7.04
CA HIS A 109 -2.70 5.96 6.01
C HIS A 109 -2.59 4.55 6.58
N THR A 110 -3.71 3.86 6.71
CA THR A 110 -3.72 2.47 7.20
C THR A 110 -4.36 1.58 6.15
N ASP A 111 -3.66 0.52 5.79
CA ASP A 111 -4.17 -0.51 4.89
C ASP A 111 -4.66 -1.70 5.69
N TYR A 112 -5.88 -2.13 5.43
CA TYR A 112 -6.49 -3.30 6.04
C TYR A 112 -6.73 -4.36 4.97
N TRP A 113 -6.12 -5.52 5.12
CA TRP A 113 -6.38 -6.65 4.26
C TRP A 113 -6.11 -7.95 5.02
N ASP A 114 -6.77 -9.02 4.61
CA ASP A 114 -6.71 -10.29 5.33
C ASP A 114 -5.48 -11.06 4.92
N VAL A 115 -4.51 -11.17 5.83
CA VAL A 115 -3.27 -11.90 5.61
C VAL A 115 -3.56 -13.39 5.43
N GLY A 116 -4.46 -13.95 6.23
CA GLY A 116 -4.82 -15.36 6.14
C GLY A 116 -5.40 -15.69 4.77
N GLU A 117 -6.42 -14.94 4.36
CA GLU A 117 -7.08 -15.19 3.09
C GLU A 117 -6.17 -14.92 1.89
N ASN A 118 -5.48 -13.79 1.90
CA ASN A 118 -4.74 -13.35 0.73
C ASN A 118 -3.33 -13.92 0.64
N ILE A 119 -2.72 -14.25 1.77
CA ILE A 119 -1.33 -14.70 1.82
C ILE A 119 -1.26 -16.21 2.02
N TYR A 120 -1.88 -16.72 3.10
CA TYR A 120 -1.74 -18.13 3.47
C TYR A 120 -2.35 -19.10 2.47
N GLU A 121 -3.39 -18.70 1.75
CA GLU A 121 -4.03 -19.56 0.77
C GLU A 121 -3.48 -19.38 -0.64
N THR A 122 -2.93 -18.21 -0.96
CA THR A 122 -2.55 -17.83 -2.32
C THR A 122 -1.07 -18.00 -2.61
N PHE A 123 -0.20 -17.83 -1.61
CA PHE A 123 1.25 -17.80 -1.84
C PHE A 123 1.88 -19.18 -1.69
N PRO A 124 2.51 -19.71 -2.78
CA PRO A 124 3.20 -20.99 -2.69
C PRO A 124 4.48 -20.94 -1.82
N LEU A 125 4.99 -19.74 -1.54
CA LEU A 125 6.18 -19.54 -0.71
C LEU A 125 5.80 -19.19 0.74
N LEU A 126 4.74 -19.79 1.23
CA LEU A 126 4.19 -19.53 2.56
C LEU A 126 5.23 -19.58 3.67
N GLY A 127 6.08 -20.61 3.67
CA GLY A 127 7.12 -20.76 4.70
C GLY A 127 8.09 -19.58 4.73
N THR A 128 8.52 -19.12 3.55
CA THR A 128 9.41 -17.97 3.42
C THR A 128 8.75 -16.70 3.92
N LEU A 129 7.49 -16.49 3.53
CA LEU A 129 6.75 -15.31 3.95
C LEU A 129 6.53 -15.29 5.46
N ILE A 130 6.14 -16.42 6.05
CA ILE A 130 5.95 -16.53 7.49
C ILE A 130 7.26 -16.23 8.23
N ARG A 131 8.37 -16.77 7.76
CA ARG A 131 9.68 -16.50 8.38
C ARG A 131 10.04 -15.03 8.28
N TRP A 132 9.77 -14.41 7.15
CA TRP A 132 10.01 -12.99 6.92
C TRP A 132 9.18 -12.13 7.88
N VAL A 133 7.89 -12.43 8.01
CA VAL A 133 6.98 -11.73 8.93
C VAL A 133 7.46 -11.88 10.37
N LYS A 134 7.79 -13.09 10.79
CA LYS A 134 8.30 -13.36 12.16
C LYS A 134 9.58 -12.59 12.44
N LYS A 135 10.47 -12.52 11.47
CA LYS A 135 11.72 -11.78 11.62
C LYS A 135 11.44 -10.28 11.82
N ARG A 136 10.47 -9.72 11.10
CA ARG A 136 10.08 -8.31 11.24
C ARG A 136 9.45 -8.03 12.58
N ILE A 137 8.59 -8.93 13.06
CA ILE A 137 7.93 -8.78 14.36
C ILE A 137 8.93 -8.85 15.51
N ARG A 138 9.91 -9.73 15.40
CA ARG A 138 10.93 -9.91 16.44
C ARG A 138 12.01 -8.85 16.43
N GLY A 139 12.16 -8.21 15.33
CA GLY A 139 13.25 -7.38 15.19
C GLY A 139 13.35 -6.17 14.75
#